data_a7a44043db366f83e1b5dc59c18a8fba
#
_entry.id   a7a44043db366f83e1b5dc59c18a8fba
#
_cell.length_a   1.000
_cell.length_b   1.000
_cell.length_c   1.000
_cell.angle_alpha   90.00
_cell.angle_beta   90.00
_cell.angle_gamma   90.00
#
_symmetry.space_group_name_H-M   'P 1'
#
loop_
_entity.id
_entity.type
_entity.pdbx_description
1 polymer ?
#
loop_
_entity_poly.entity_id
_entity_poly.type
_entity_poly.pdbx_seq_one_letter_code
_entity_poly.pdbx_strand_id
1 'polypeptide(L)'
;MIKNLLKYNFLKHFFVTIIFIVTSVLFFSPIIEGKKILQNDIIQYTGMSKELKDFRKQNNAETYWVNNAFSGMPTYQLGAKYPHNYIKELDLFLRFLPRPADYLFLYFLGFYFFMISLKVDYRLALFGALSFGLSTYLIIIIGAGHNAKAHAISYMPFVLASIIYVTRRKYFFGFLLTTIALALQFTANHFQMTYYLGFIVFSLAIWFIYDRIRSKDIDHLLKTAFTLIFSLLFALLLNASNLMTTIEYS
;
A
#
# COMPACT_ATOMS: atom_id res chain seq x y z
N MET A 1 -5.55 -27.53 -24.07
CA MET A 1 -5.02 -27.86 -22.72
C MET A 1 -4.48 -26.62 -21.98
N ILE A 2 -3.58 -25.83 -22.56
CA ILE A 2 -3.00 -24.61 -21.92
C ILE A 2 -4.08 -23.57 -21.55
N LYS A 3 -5.06 -23.27 -22.42
CA LYS A 3 -6.18 -22.35 -22.10
C LYS A 3 -7.01 -22.79 -20.90
N ASN A 4 -7.22 -24.09 -20.70
CA ASN A 4 -7.98 -24.61 -19.56
C ASN A 4 -7.17 -24.52 -18.24
N LEU A 5 -5.86 -24.72 -18.30
CA LEU A 5 -4.95 -24.56 -17.13
C LEU A 5 -4.86 -23.10 -16.69
N LEU A 6 -4.77 -22.16 -17.63
CA LEU A 6 -4.77 -20.72 -17.33
C LEU A 6 -6.10 -20.27 -16.74
N LYS A 7 -7.24 -20.73 -17.32
CA LYS A 7 -8.58 -20.46 -16.81
C LYS A 7 -8.79 -21.01 -15.39
N TYR A 8 -8.31 -22.24 -15.13
CA TYR A 8 -8.42 -22.86 -13.80
C TYR A 8 -7.58 -22.14 -12.74
N ASN A 9 -6.37 -21.71 -13.08
CA ASN A 9 -5.54 -20.92 -12.18
C ASN A 9 -6.15 -19.54 -11.90
N PHE A 10 -6.67 -18.85 -12.91
CA PHE A 10 -7.37 -17.59 -12.73
C PHE A 10 -8.57 -17.71 -11.80
N LEU A 11 -9.41 -18.72 -11.98
CA LEU A 11 -10.60 -18.94 -11.15
C LEU A 11 -10.26 -19.11 -9.66
N LYS A 12 -9.18 -19.81 -9.33
CA LYS A 12 -8.76 -19.98 -7.91
C LYS A 12 -8.47 -18.64 -7.25
N HIS A 13 -7.66 -17.79 -7.89
CA HIS A 13 -7.30 -16.49 -7.36
C HIS A 13 -8.50 -15.54 -7.32
N PHE A 14 -9.40 -15.64 -8.29
CA PHE A 14 -10.66 -14.89 -8.31
C PHE A 14 -11.56 -15.25 -7.12
N PHE A 15 -11.76 -16.55 -6.85
CA PHE A 15 -12.53 -16.99 -5.67
C PHE A 15 -11.89 -16.56 -4.35
N VAL A 16 -10.56 -16.62 -4.23
CA VAL A 16 -9.85 -16.12 -3.05
C VAL A 16 -10.10 -14.63 -2.86
N THR A 17 -10.08 -13.83 -3.92
CA THR A 17 -10.37 -12.40 -3.84
C THR A 17 -11.81 -12.14 -3.38
N ILE A 18 -12.78 -12.92 -3.86
CA ILE A 18 -14.17 -12.83 -3.40
C ILE A 18 -14.25 -13.15 -1.89
N ILE A 19 -13.56 -14.19 -1.41
CA ILE A 19 -13.51 -14.52 0.02
C ILE A 19 -12.97 -13.33 0.82
N PHE A 20 -11.93 -12.65 0.36
CA PHE A 20 -11.39 -11.47 1.04
C PHE A 20 -12.39 -10.32 1.09
N ILE A 21 -13.08 -10.04 -0.03
CA ILE A 21 -14.13 -9.01 -0.07
C ILE A 21 -15.23 -9.34 0.94
N VAL A 22 -15.78 -10.56 0.86
CA VAL A 22 -16.87 -11.01 1.73
C VAL A 22 -16.45 -10.96 3.20
N THR A 23 -15.26 -11.48 3.53
CA THR A 23 -14.75 -11.46 4.92
C THR A 23 -14.57 -10.03 5.43
N SER A 24 -14.02 -9.12 4.62
CA SER A 24 -13.83 -7.73 5.01
C SER A 24 -15.14 -7.01 5.28
N VAL A 25 -16.13 -7.23 4.42
CA VAL A 25 -17.47 -6.62 4.55
C VAL A 25 -18.23 -7.21 5.72
N LEU A 26 -18.19 -8.54 5.91
CA LEU A 26 -18.86 -9.21 7.04
C LEU A 26 -18.24 -8.80 8.38
N PHE A 27 -16.92 -8.70 8.47
CA PHE A 27 -16.22 -8.28 9.68
C PHE A 27 -16.63 -6.87 10.12
N PHE A 28 -16.83 -5.98 9.17
CA PHE A 28 -17.31 -4.62 9.40
C PHE A 28 -18.78 -4.45 8.98
N SER A 29 -19.61 -5.46 9.15
CA SER A 29 -21.02 -5.46 8.70
C SER A 29 -21.85 -4.23 9.12
N PRO A 30 -21.67 -3.60 10.31
CA PRO A 30 -22.42 -2.41 10.65
C PRO A 30 -22.24 -1.22 9.69
N ILE A 31 -21.15 -1.23 8.88
CA ILE A 31 -20.92 -0.18 7.88
C ILE A 31 -21.96 -0.25 6.75
N ILE A 32 -22.44 -1.45 6.42
CA ILE A 32 -23.49 -1.64 5.40
C ILE A 32 -24.78 -0.97 5.84
N GLU A 33 -25.04 -0.93 7.16
CA GLU A 33 -26.16 -0.24 7.77
C GLU A 33 -25.93 1.28 7.92
N GLY A 34 -24.85 1.82 7.34
CA GLY A 34 -24.50 3.24 7.44
C GLY A 34 -23.87 3.66 8.77
N LYS A 35 -23.62 2.72 9.69
CA LYS A 35 -22.93 3.00 10.96
C LYS A 35 -21.45 3.30 10.69
N LYS A 36 -20.88 4.16 11.53
CA LYS A 36 -19.44 4.54 11.45
C LYS A 36 -18.75 4.19 12.75
N ILE A 37 -17.52 3.71 12.65
CA ILE A 37 -16.66 3.54 13.82
C ILE A 37 -16.24 4.92 14.32
N LEU A 38 -16.45 5.18 15.61
CA LEU A 38 -15.96 6.39 16.25
C LEU A 38 -14.44 6.29 16.41
N GLN A 39 -13.71 7.13 15.68
CA GLN A 39 -12.25 7.16 15.67
C GLN A 39 -11.80 8.60 15.96
N ASN A 40 -11.13 8.82 17.08
CA ASN A 40 -10.73 10.16 17.53
C ASN A 40 -9.86 10.88 16.49
N ASP A 41 -8.89 10.19 15.88
CA ASP A 41 -8.02 10.76 14.85
C ASP A 41 -8.81 11.24 13.62
N ILE A 42 -9.87 10.52 13.26
CA ILE A 42 -10.73 10.89 12.12
C ILE A 42 -11.62 12.09 12.45
N ILE A 43 -12.06 12.21 13.70
CA ILE A 43 -12.82 13.39 14.14
C ILE A 43 -11.94 14.64 14.05
N GLN A 44 -10.72 14.57 14.57
CA GLN A 44 -9.75 15.69 14.51
C GLN A 44 -9.41 16.03 13.06
N TYR A 45 -9.07 15.03 12.24
CA TYR A 45 -8.82 15.23 10.81
C TYR A 45 -10.01 15.88 10.10
N THR A 46 -11.23 15.49 10.42
CA THR A 46 -12.43 16.06 9.80
C THR A 46 -12.60 17.54 10.16
N GLY A 47 -12.31 17.90 11.41
CA GLY A 47 -12.31 19.29 11.86
C GLY A 47 -11.26 20.13 11.14
N MET A 48 -10.00 19.69 11.13
CA MET A 48 -8.90 20.39 10.48
C MET A 48 -9.10 20.54 8.97
N SER A 49 -9.64 19.50 8.30
CA SER A 49 -9.86 19.50 6.84
C SER A 49 -11.16 20.17 6.40
N LYS A 50 -11.93 20.76 7.32
CA LYS A 50 -13.25 21.33 7.02
C LYS A 50 -13.14 22.50 6.04
N GLU A 51 -12.29 23.48 6.32
CA GLU A 51 -12.08 24.65 5.47
C GLU A 51 -11.67 24.26 4.04
N LEU A 52 -10.74 23.31 3.90
CA LEU A 52 -10.34 22.77 2.60
C LEU A 52 -11.54 22.17 1.83
N LYS A 53 -12.38 21.38 2.52
CA LYS A 53 -13.57 20.75 1.92
C LYS A 53 -14.63 21.77 1.52
N ASP A 54 -14.84 22.78 2.35
CA ASP A 54 -15.81 23.84 2.11
C ASP A 54 -15.35 24.72 0.93
N PHE A 55 -14.07 25.07 0.89
CA PHE A 55 -13.48 25.80 -0.25
C PHE A 55 -13.67 25.05 -1.58
N ARG A 56 -13.40 23.75 -1.60
CA ARG A 56 -13.63 22.92 -2.80
C ARG A 56 -15.08 22.95 -3.28
N LYS A 57 -16.03 22.89 -2.35
CA LYS A 57 -17.46 22.89 -2.68
C LYS A 57 -17.93 24.24 -3.23
N GLN A 58 -17.39 25.33 -2.68
CA GLN A 58 -17.80 26.69 -3.05
C GLN A 58 -17.15 27.16 -4.35
N ASN A 59 -15.85 26.84 -4.56
CA ASN A 59 -15.06 27.42 -5.63
C ASN A 59 -14.76 26.43 -6.77
N ASN A 60 -15.12 25.14 -6.62
CA ASN A 60 -14.74 24.05 -7.52
C ASN A 60 -13.22 24.06 -7.87
N ALA A 61 -12.41 24.45 -6.89
CA ALA A 61 -10.97 24.61 -6.99
C ALA A 61 -10.27 24.01 -5.76
N GLU A 62 -8.96 23.88 -5.82
CA GLU A 62 -8.14 23.41 -4.70
C GLU A 62 -7.49 24.60 -3.98
N THR A 63 -7.38 24.51 -2.65
CA THR A 63 -6.51 25.40 -1.88
C THR A 63 -5.41 24.60 -1.22
N TYR A 64 -4.19 25.14 -1.21
CA TYR A 64 -3.03 24.52 -0.60
C TYR A 64 -2.68 25.11 0.78
N TRP A 65 -3.57 25.98 1.30
CA TRP A 65 -3.46 26.57 2.63
C TRP A 65 -4.82 26.65 3.30
N VAL A 66 -4.88 26.44 4.64
CA VAL A 66 -6.05 26.65 5.50
C VAL A 66 -5.65 27.48 6.71
N ASN A 67 -6.59 28.28 7.24
CA ASN A 67 -6.38 29.15 8.39
C ASN A 67 -6.99 28.60 9.69
N ASN A 68 -7.90 27.63 9.61
CA ASN A 68 -8.65 27.10 10.74
C ASN A 68 -7.86 26.14 11.64
N ALA A 69 -6.65 25.74 11.24
CA ALA A 69 -5.82 24.82 12.00
C ALA A 69 -4.45 25.46 12.29
N PHE A 70 -3.98 25.41 13.53
CA PHE A 70 -2.65 25.86 13.99
C PHE A 70 -2.30 27.32 13.57
N SER A 71 -3.29 28.21 13.50
CA SER A 71 -3.13 29.58 13.00
C SER A 71 -2.69 29.68 11.51
N GLY A 72 -2.90 28.63 10.76
CA GLY A 72 -2.55 28.47 9.36
C GLY A 72 -1.59 27.32 9.12
N MET A 73 -1.94 26.46 8.15
CA MET A 73 -1.08 25.35 7.75
C MET A 73 -1.30 24.97 6.28
N PRO A 74 -0.28 24.36 5.63
CA PRO A 74 -0.43 23.81 4.30
C PRO A 74 -1.30 22.54 4.30
N THR A 75 -2.06 22.33 3.21
CA THR A 75 -3.09 21.29 3.13
C THR A 75 -2.59 19.90 2.71
N TYR A 76 -1.29 19.73 2.47
CA TYR A 76 -0.73 18.45 2.00
C TYR A 76 -1.03 17.27 2.95
N GLN A 77 -1.09 17.51 4.26
CA GLN A 77 -1.48 16.50 5.26
C GLN A 77 -3.01 16.41 5.44
N LEU A 78 -3.77 17.39 4.97
CA LEU A 78 -5.22 17.45 5.08
C LEU A 78 -5.96 16.88 3.86
N GLY A 79 -5.23 16.23 2.97
CA GLY A 79 -5.79 15.57 1.80
C GLY A 79 -5.93 16.51 0.59
N ALA A 80 -4.96 17.41 0.39
CA ALA A 80 -4.82 18.18 -0.84
C ALA A 80 -4.80 17.29 -2.08
N LYS A 81 -5.44 17.74 -3.15
CA LYS A 81 -5.46 17.06 -4.43
C LYS A 81 -4.45 17.72 -5.36
N TYR A 82 -3.54 16.92 -5.88
CA TYR A 82 -2.59 17.38 -6.88
C TYR A 82 -3.03 16.92 -8.27
N PRO A 83 -2.92 17.75 -9.31
CA PRO A 83 -3.21 17.35 -10.68
C PRO A 83 -2.28 16.19 -11.09
N HIS A 84 -2.80 15.29 -11.92
CA HIS A 84 -2.04 14.16 -12.49
C HIS A 84 -1.45 13.17 -11.47
N ASN A 85 -2.02 13.09 -10.25
CA ASN A 85 -1.60 12.10 -9.25
C ASN A 85 -2.24 10.72 -9.51
N TYR A 86 -1.83 10.07 -10.61
CA TYR A 86 -2.37 8.77 -11.04
C TYR A 86 -2.13 7.65 -10.03
N ILE A 87 -1.06 7.73 -9.24
CA ILE A 87 -0.81 6.74 -8.16
C ILE A 87 -1.87 6.86 -7.07
N LYS A 88 -2.32 8.08 -6.76
CA LYS A 88 -3.43 8.29 -5.82
C LYS A 88 -4.75 7.75 -6.36
N GLU A 89 -5.00 7.86 -7.64
CA GLU A 89 -6.18 7.29 -8.28
C GLU A 89 -6.14 5.76 -8.23
N LEU A 90 -4.98 5.16 -8.52
CA LEU A 90 -4.77 3.72 -8.39
C LEU A 90 -4.97 3.25 -6.94
N ASP A 91 -4.44 3.99 -5.95
CA ASP A 91 -4.66 3.74 -4.53
C ASP A 91 -6.16 3.73 -4.18
N LEU A 92 -6.92 4.71 -4.64
CA LEU A 92 -8.35 4.79 -4.41
C LEU A 92 -9.12 3.66 -5.11
N PHE A 93 -8.70 3.26 -6.31
CA PHE A 93 -9.27 2.12 -7.02
C PHE A 93 -9.04 0.81 -6.26
N LEU A 94 -7.86 0.58 -5.70
CA LEU A 94 -7.57 -0.61 -4.89
C LEU A 94 -8.36 -0.64 -3.58
N ARG A 95 -8.72 0.53 -3.05
CA ARG A 95 -9.50 0.72 -1.83
C ARG A 95 -10.98 1.01 -2.12
N PHE A 96 -11.59 0.27 -3.03
CA PHE A 96 -12.96 0.48 -3.48
C PHE A 96 -14.03 0.12 -2.44
N LEU A 97 -13.68 -0.64 -1.40
CA LEU A 97 -14.60 -0.99 -0.32
C LEU A 97 -14.80 0.20 0.64
N PRO A 98 -15.96 0.28 1.32
CA PRO A 98 -16.18 1.32 2.33
C PRO A 98 -15.21 1.15 3.51
N ARG A 99 -14.72 2.29 4.06
CA ARG A 99 -13.83 2.28 5.24
C ARG A 99 -14.54 1.78 6.49
N PRO A 100 -13.86 0.96 7.28
CA PRO A 100 -12.47 0.52 7.19
C PRO A 100 -12.29 -0.86 6.54
N ALA A 101 -13.31 -1.44 5.90
CA ALA A 101 -13.21 -2.73 5.22
C ALA A 101 -12.19 -2.73 4.07
N ASP A 102 -11.93 -1.56 3.46
CA ASP A 102 -10.91 -1.35 2.44
C ASP A 102 -9.50 -1.71 2.94
N TYR A 103 -9.13 -1.33 4.16
CA TYR A 103 -7.82 -1.66 4.74
C TYR A 103 -7.69 -3.14 5.06
N LEU A 104 -8.74 -3.75 5.62
CA LEU A 104 -8.73 -5.19 5.91
C LEU A 104 -8.60 -6.01 4.63
N PHE A 105 -9.32 -5.62 3.58
CA PHE A 105 -9.20 -6.23 2.26
C PHE A 105 -7.77 -6.13 1.71
N LEU A 106 -7.14 -4.95 1.80
CA LEU A 106 -5.76 -4.76 1.35
C LEU A 106 -4.75 -5.58 2.17
N TYR A 107 -4.96 -5.77 3.48
CA TYR A 107 -4.12 -6.66 4.28
C TYR A 107 -4.16 -8.09 3.73
N PHE A 108 -5.37 -8.60 3.46
CA PHE A 108 -5.52 -9.94 2.89
C PHE A 108 -4.87 -10.03 1.52
N LEU A 109 -5.19 -9.09 0.63
CA LEU A 109 -4.71 -9.10 -0.75
C LEU A 109 -3.18 -8.99 -0.82
N GLY A 110 -2.59 -8.06 -0.06
CA GLY A 110 -1.14 -7.85 -0.01
C GLY A 110 -0.39 -9.08 0.49
N PHE A 111 -0.83 -9.65 1.62
CA PHE A 111 -0.17 -10.81 2.18
C PHE A 111 -0.37 -12.06 1.32
N TYR A 112 -1.54 -12.23 0.72
CA TYR A 112 -1.79 -13.29 -0.23
C TYR A 112 -0.84 -13.21 -1.44
N PHE A 113 -0.70 -12.02 -2.02
CA PHE A 113 0.20 -11.79 -3.14
C PHE A 113 1.65 -12.09 -2.77
N PHE A 114 2.08 -11.73 -1.56
CA PHE A 114 3.39 -12.07 -1.01
C PHE A 114 3.59 -13.58 -0.91
N MET A 115 2.64 -14.32 -0.33
CA MET A 115 2.71 -15.78 -0.21
C MET A 115 2.76 -16.48 -1.59
N ILE A 116 1.95 -16.02 -2.55
CA ILE A 116 1.99 -16.53 -3.93
C ILE A 116 3.32 -16.23 -4.59
N SER A 117 3.92 -15.06 -4.33
CA SER A 117 5.26 -14.74 -4.85
C SER A 117 6.32 -15.69 -4.32
N LEU A 118 6.14 -16.25 -3.12
CA LEU A 118 6.98 -17.29 -2.52
C LEU A 118 6.69 -18.70 -3.06
N LYS A 119 5.73 -18.85 -4.00
CA LYS A 119 5.26 -20.12 -4.54
C LYS A 119 4.55 -21.01 -3.53
N VAL A 120 3.99 -20.44 -2.49
CA VAL A 120 3.14 -21.15 -1.53
C VAL A 120 1.83 -21.55 -2.22
N ASP A 121 1.29 -22.73 -1.90
CA ASP A 121 -0.02 -23.16 -2.40
C ASP A 121 -1.11 -22.13 -2.05
N TYR A 122 -2.03 -21.88 -2.99
CA TYR A 122 -3.05 -20.86 -2.85
C TYR A 122 -3.97 -21.01 -1.63
N ARG A 123 -4.18 -22.25 -1.13
CA ARG A 123 -4.99 -22.54 0.06
C ARG A 123 -4.26 -22.12 1.34
N LEU A 124 -2.97 -22.45 1.42
CA LEU A 124 -2.11 -22.00 2.53
C LEU A 124 -1.90 -20.48 2.46
N ALA A 125 -1.77 -19.93 1.26
CA ALA A 125 -1.67 -18.48 1.07
C ALA A 125 -2.97 -17.76 1.50
N LEU A 126 -4.15 -18.32 1.20
CA LEU A 126 -5.44 -17.84 1.70
C LEU A 126 -5.49 -17.85 3.23
N PHE A 127 -5.16 -18.98 3.85
CA PHE A 127 -5.15 -19.09 5.31
C PHE A 127 -4.16 -18.10 5.94
N GLY A 128 -2.94 -18.01 5.42
CA GLY A 128 -1.93 -17.06 5.89
C GLY A 128 -2.37 -15.60 5.75
N ALA A 129 -3.04 -15.25 4.65
CA ALA A 129 -3.57 -13.91 4.43
C ALA A 129 -4.66 -13.55 5.43
N LEU A 130 -5.61 -14.45 5.68
CA LEU A 130 -6.65 -14.25 6.70
C LEU A 130 -6.05 -14.13 8.10
N SER A 131 -5.10 -14.99 8.46
CA SER A 131 -4.40 -14.93 9.75
C SER A 131 -3.63 -13.63 9.94
N PHE A 132 -2.97 -13.14 8.89
CA PHE A 132 -2.27 -11.86 8.92
C PHE A 132 -3.25 -10.70 9.14
N GLY A 133 -4.25 -10.55 8.28
CA GLY A 133 -5.15 -9.40 8.31
C GLY A 133 -6.06 -9.38 9.55
N LEU A 134 -6.45 -10.54 10.08
CA LEU A 134 -7.25 -10.67 11.31
C LEU A 134 -6.39 -10.68 12.59
N SER A 135 -5.09 -10.44 12.50
CA SER A 135 -4.25 -10.34 13.69
C SER A 135 -4.70 -9.17 14.57
N THR A 136 -4.67 -9.40 15.89
CA THR A 136 -5.15 -8.44 16.90
C THR A 136 -4.55 -7.05 16.71
N TYR A 137 -3.24 -6.98 16.44
CA TYR A 137 -2.56 -5.70 16.24
C TYR A 137 -3.12 -4.89 15.07
N LEU A 138 -3.37 -5.54 13.92
CA LEU A 138 -3.88 -4.85 12.72
C LEU A 138 -5.32 -4.39 12.92
N ILE A 139 -6.13 -5.16 13.61
CA ILE A 139 -7.51 -4.79 13.94
C ILE A 139 -7.54 -3.61 14.92
N ILE A 140 -6.67 -3.62 15.94
CA ILE A 140 -6.55 -2.50 16.90
C ILE A 140 -6.14 -1.21 16.18
N ILE A 141 -5.18 -1.26 15.24
CA ILE A 141 -4.76 -0.09 14.46
C ILE A 141 -5.94 0.51 13.68
N ILE A 142 -6.75 -0.33 13.03
CA ILE A 142 -7.95 0.10 12.31
C ILE A 142 -8.96 0.69 13.28
N GLY A 143 -9.23 0.02 14.40
CA GLY A 143 -10.17 0.48 15.41
C GLY A 143 -9.79 1.83 16.03
N ALA A 144 -8.51 2.05 16.29
CA ALA A 144 -7.99 3.32 16.83
C ALA A 144 -8.04 4.49 15.84
N GLY A 145 -8.19 4.23 14.53
CA GLY A 145 -8.22 5.28 13.50
C GLY A 145 -6.86 5.65 12.92
N HIS A 146 -5.81 4.87 13.21
CA HIS A 146 -4.48 5.07 12.63
C HIS A 146 -4.45 4.67 11.15
N ASN A 147 -5.30 5.30 10.36
CA ASN A 147 -5.57 4.91 8.98
C ASN A 147 -4.34 5.01 8.06
N ALA A 148 -3.49 6.01 8.22
CA ALA A 148 -2.24 6.13 7.44
C ALA A 148 -1.29 4.95 7.75
N LYS A 149 -1.22 4.53 9.02
CA LYS A 149 -0.43 3.38 9.46
C LYS A 149 -0.97 2.07 8.90
N ALA A 150 -2.30 1.86 9.01
CA ALA A 150 -2.98 0.70 8.43
C ALA A 150 -2.72 0.61 6.92
N HIS A 151 -2.85 1.73 6.23
CA HIS A 151 -2.62 1.87 4.81
C HIS A 151 -1.18 1.50 4.41
N ALA A 152 -0.18 2.06 5.09
CA ALA A 152 1.23 1.74 4.82
C ALA A 152 1.54 0.25 5.06
N ILE A 153 1.04 -0.34 6.15
CA ILE A 153 1.26 -1.77 6.45
C ILE A 153 0.64 -2.66 5.35
N SER A 154 -0.49 -2.27 4.77
CA SER A 154 -1.14 -3.06 3.73
C SER A 154 -0.32 -3.17 2.45
N TYR A 155 0.51 -2.18 2.14
CA TYR A 155 1.36 -2.18 0.95
C TYR A 155 2.73 -2.83 1.16
N MET A 156 3.21 -2.98 2.41
CA MET A 156 4.50 -3.63 2.68
C MET A 156 4.64 -5.02 2.05
N PRO A 157 3.64 -5.94 2.14
CA PRO A 157 3.75 -7.25 1.52
C PRO A 157 3.82 -7.20 -0.01
N PHE A 158 3.18 -6.22 -0.67
CA PHE A 158 3.29 -6.04 -2.12
C PHE A 158 4.71 -5.64 -2.54
N VAL A 159 5.37 -4.76 -1.76
CA VAL A 159 6.77 -4.40 -2.00
C VAL A 159 7.67 -5.61 -1.86
N LEU A 160 7.53 -6.39 -0.79
CA LEU A 160 8.32 -7.61 -0.60
C LEU A 160 8.09 -8.63 -1.72
N ALA A 161 6.84 -8.82 -2.13
CA ALA A 161 6.50 -9.69 -3.25
C ALA A 161 7.16 -9.26 -4.56
N SER A 162 7.14 -7.97 -4.87
CA SER A 162 7.72 -7.43 -6.09
C SER A 162 9.25 -7.60 -6.13
N ILE A 163 9.94 -7.40 -5.00
CA ILE A 163 11.37 -7.65 -4.86
C ILE A 163 11.69 -9.13 -5.15
N ILE A 164 10.86 -10.07 -4.68
CA ILE A 164 11.04 -11.51 -4.98
C ILE A 164 11.00 -11.79 -6.49
N TYR A 165 10.16 -11.09 -7.26
CA TYR A 165 10.17 -11.24 -8.73
C TYR A 165 11.50 -10.78 -9.33
N VAL A 166 12.09 -9.68 -8.86
CA VAL A 166 13.41 -9.20 -9.31
C VAL A 166 14.50 -10.22 -8.98
N THR A 167 14.54 -10.73 -7.74
CA THR A 167 15.53 -11.74 -7.30
C THR A 167 15.39 -13.06 -8.05
N ARG A 168 14.28 -13.32 -8.73
CA ARG A 168 14.04 -14.47 -9.63
C ARG A 168 14.31 -14.16 -11.10
N ARG A 169 15.13 -13.15 -11.39
CA ARG A 169 15.55 -12.75 -12.75
C ARG A 169 14.39 -12.25 -13.63
N LYS A 170 13.21 -11.93 -13.05
CA LYS A 170 12.09 -11.34 -13.79
C LYS A 170 12.20 -9.81 -13.75
N TYR A 171 13.30 -9.28 -14.27
CA TYR A 171 13.69 -7.88 -14.10
C TYR A 171 12.63 -6.90 -14.58
N PHE A 172 12.12 -7.04 -15.79
CA PHE A 172 11.11 -6.12 -16.35
C PHE A 172 9.81 -6.11 -15.53
N PHE A 173 9.24 -7.29 -15.28
CA PHE A 173 8.05 -7.40 -14.43
C PHE A 173 8.31 -6.95 -13.00
N GLY A 174 9.45 -7.34 -12.45
CA GLY A 174 9.88 -6.92 -11.13
C GLY A 174 10.04 -5.41 -11.04
N PHE A 175 10.64 -4.76 -12.04
CA PHE A 175 10.74 -3.31 -12.12
C PHE A 175 9.36 -2.63 -12.04
N LEU A 176 8.43 -3.02 -12.91
CA LEU A 176 7.08 -2.44 -12.93
C LEU A 176 6.35 -2.63 -11.60
N LEU A 177 6.34 -3.86 -11.08
CA LEU A 177 5.66 -4.18 -9.83
C LEU A 177 6.29 -3.47 -8.63
N THR A 178 7.64 -3.39 -8.55
CA THR A 178 8.33 -2.73 -7.44
C THR A 178 8.12 -1.22 -7.50
N THR A 179 8.17 -0.62 -8.69
CA THR A 179 7.86 0.81 -8.87
C THR A 179 6.46 1.14 -8.38
N ILE A 180 5.45 0.39 -8.81
CA ILE A 180 4.04 0.61 -8.41
C ILE A 180 3.87 0.36 -6.91
N ALA A 181 4.39 -0.75 -6.37
CA ALA A 181 4.24 -1.09 -4.96
C ALA A 181 4.92 -0.07 -4.04
N LEU A 182 6.13 0.40 -4.38
CA LEU A 182 6.81 1.47 -3.64
C LEU A 182 6.08 2.81 -3.77
N ALA A 183 5.55 3.14 -4.96
CA ALA A 183 4.80 4.36 -5.15
C ALA A 183 3.52 4.36 -4.30
N LEU A 184 2.79 3.25 -4.21
CA LEU A 184 1.65 3.07 -3.34
C LEU A 184 2.04 3.13 -1.85
N GLN A 185 3.18 2.55 -1.47
CA GLN A 185 3.73 2.63 -0.12
C GLN A 185 4.00 4.08 0.29
N PHE A 186 4.60 4.89 -0.58
CA PHE A 186 4.85 6.31 -0.32
C PHE A 186 3.56 7.13 -0.29
N THR A 187 2.57 6.81 -1.13
CA THR A 187 1.25 7.45 -1.13
C THR A 187 0.50 7.29 0.21
N ALA A 188 0.77 6.21 0.96
CA ALA A 188 0.22 6.03 2.31
C ALA A 188 0.72 7.07 3.33
N ASN A 189 1.80 7.77 3.02
CA ASN A 189 2.38 8.88 3.78
C ASN A 189 2.63 8.57 5.26
N HIS A 190 3.17 7.38 5.55
CA HIS A 190 3.55 6.97 6.90
C HIS A 190 5.02 6.53 6.93
N PHE A 191 5.91 7.50 7.11
CA PHE A 191 7.38 7.31 6.99
C PHE A 191 7.93 6.26 7.97
N GLN A 192 7.42 6.20 9.19
CA GLN A 192 7.86 5.20 10.18
C GLN A 192 7.64 3.77 9.68
N MET A 193 6.49 3.47 9.08
CA MET A 193 6.22 2.14 8.54
C MET A 193 7.10 1.84 7.31
N THR A 194 7.32 2.82 6.47
CA THR A 194 8.23 2.71 5.32
C THR A 194 9.68 2.49 5.78
N TYR A 195 10.09 3.13 6.88
CA TYR A 195 11.40 2.91 7.50
C TYR A 195 11.54 1.46 8.02
N TYR A 196 10.52 0.93 8.69
CA TYR A 196 10.53 -0.47 9.14
C TYR A 196 10.59 -1.46 7.96
N LEU A 197 9.87 -1.17 6.88
CA LEU A 197 10.01 -1.93 5.63
C LEU A 197 11.45 -1.88 5.11
N GLY A 198 12.09 -0.71 5.18
CA GLY A 198 13.50 -0.53 4.82
C GLY A 198 14.43 -1.49 5.56
N PHE A 199 14.26 -1.71 6.86
CA PHE A 199 15.06 -2.69 7.61
C PHE A 199 14.84 -4.12 7.13
N ILE A 200 13.59 -4.50 6.82
CA ILE A 200 13.32 -5.85 6.29
C ILE A 200 14.01 -6.02 4.94
N VAL A 201 13.87 -5.04 4.04
CA VAL A 201 14.51 -5.06 2.71
C VAL A 201 16.03 -5.08 2.84
N PHE A 202 16.60 -4.29 3.75
CA PHE A 202 18.03 -4.26 4.02
C PHE A 202 18.56 -5.63 4.49
N SER A 203 17.86 -6.26 5.41
CA SER A 203 18.23 -7.60 5.90
C SER A 203 18.19 -8.64 4.77
N LEU A 204 17.16 -8.59 3.92
CA LEU A 204 17.05 -9.46 2.75
C LEU A 204 18.15 -9.15 1.72
N ALA A 205 18.52 -7.89 1.54
CA ALA A 205 19.60 -7.48 0.64
C ALA A 205 20.96 -8.01 1.10
N ILE A 206 21.27 -7.95 2.40
CA ILE A 206 22.52 -8.52 2.96
C ILE A 206 22.60 -10.00 2.62
N TRP A 207 21.53 -10.75 2.90
CA TRP A 207 21.48 -12.18 2.60
C TRP A 207 21.66 -12.44 1.09
N PHE A 208 20.95 -11.70 0.25
CA PHE A 208 21.00 -11.85 -1.20
C PHE A 208 22.40 -11.53 -1.76
N ILE A 209 23.02 -10.45 -1.30
CA ILE A 209 24.39 -10.06 -1.70
C ILE A 209 25.37 -11.17 -1.34
N TYR A 210 25.33 -11.65 -0.09
CA TYR A 210 26.20 -12.73 0.38
C TYR A 210 26.05 -13.99 -0.50
N ASP A 211 24.82 -14.40 -0.77
CA ASP A 211 24.53 -15.59 -1.57
C ASP A 211 25.02 -15.44 -3.03
N ARG A 212 24.85 -14.26 -3.64
CA ARG A 212 25.29 -13.99 -5.01
C ARG A 212 26.81 -13.89 -5.13
N ILE A 213 27.49 -13.31 -4.16
CA ILE A 213 28.96 -13.28 -4.13
C ILE A 213 29.51 -14.70 -3.98
N ARG A 214 28.97 -15.50 -3.05
CA ARG A 214 29.37 -16.88 -2.81
C ARG A 214 29.17 -17.77 -4.05
N SER A 215 28.07 -17.59 -4.75
CA SER A 215 27.74 -18.32 -5.98
C SER A 215 28.43 -17.76 -7.22
N LYS A 216 29.26 -16.69 -7.11
CA LYS A 216 29.90 -15.97 -8.20
C LYS A 216 28.96 -15.44 -9.29
N ASP A 217 27.69 -15.17 -8.91
CA ASP A 217 26.63 -14.71 -9.81
C ASP A 217 26.51 -13.17 -9.75
N ILE A 218 27.60 -12.49 -10.04
CA ILE A 218 27.71 -11.03 -9.94
C ILE A 218 26.84 -10.33 -10.98
N ASP A 219 26.67 -10.90 -12.18
CA ASP A 219 25.78 -10.33 -13.20
C ASP A 219 24.33 -10.21 -12.69
N HIS A 220 23.82 -11.26 -12.02
CA HIS A 220 22.50 -11.22 -11.42
C HIS A 220 22.41 -10.23 -10.26
N LEU A 221 23.45 -10.12 -9.42
CA LEU A 221 23.53 -9.15 -8.36
C LEU A 221 23.41 -7.72 -8.90
N LEU A 222 24.23 -7.38 -9.91
CA LEU A 222 24.22 -6.04 -10.50
C LEU A 222 22.89 -5.71 -11.20
N LYS A 223 22.33 -6.63 -11.97
CA LYS A 223 21.01 -6.47 -12.61
C LYS A 223 19.89 -6.28 -11.59
N THR A 224 19.93 -7.03 -10.48
CA THR A 224 18.95 -6.89 -9.39
C THR A 224 19.09 -5.53 -8.71
N ALA A 225 20.31 -5.13 -8.34
CA ALA A 225 20.57 -3.84 -7.71
C ALA A 225 20.13 -2.68 -8.61
N PHE A 226 20.52 -2.70 -9.88
CA PHE A 226 20.11 -1.71 -10.86
C PHE A 226 18.59 -1.61 -10.97
N THR A 227 17.90 -2.75 -11.13
CA THR A 227 16.43 -2.80 -11.22
C THR A 227 15.77 -2.19 -10.00
N LEU A 228 16.22 -2.54 -8.79
CA LEU A 228 15.62 -2.03 -7.54
C LEU A 228 15.89 -0.53 -7.33
N ILE A 229 17.10 -0.06 -7.65
CA ILE A 229 17.44 1.37 -7.58
C ILE A 229 16.58 2.18 -8.54
N PHE A 230 16.43 1.74 -9.79
CA PHE A 230 15.57 2.41 -10.76
C PHE A 230 14.10 2.38 -10.32
N SER A 231 13.61 1.23 -9.80
CA SER A 231 12.26 1.15 -9.25
C SER A 231 12.02 2.18 -8.15
N LEU A 232 12.97 2.34 -7.23
CA LEU A 232 12.90 3.32 -6.16
C LEU A 232 12.88 4.75 -6.71
N LEU A 233 13.78 5.08 -7.63
CA LEU A 233 13.82 6.41 -8.26
C LEU A 233 12.49 6.77 -8.94
N PHE A 234 11.93 5.84 -9.74
CA PHE A 234 10.65 6.09 -10.39
C PHE A 234 9.49 6.19 -9.37
N ALA A 235 9.50 5.40 -8.30
CA ALA A 235 8.49 5.51 -7.24
C ALA A 235 8.56 6.87 -6.51
N LEU A 236 9.76 7.39 -6.26
CA LEU A 236 9.96 8.73 -5.70
C LEU A 236 9.45 9.81 -6.66
N LEU A 237 9.76 9.72 -7.95
CA LEU A 237 9.27 10.65 -8.98
C LEU A 237 7.74 10.66 -9.06
N LEU A 238 7.10 9.50 -9.01
CA LEU A 238 5.63 9.38 -9.01
C LEU A 238 4.96 10.01 -7.77
N ASN A 239 5.70 10.21 -6.68
CA ASN A 239 5.24 10.86 -5.45
C ASN A 239 5.90 12.24 -5.22
N ALA A 240 6.56 12.81 -6.22
CA ALA A 240 7.35 14.02 -6.07
C ALA A 240 6.58 15.17 -5.41
N SER A 241 5.33 15.40 -5.82
CA SER A 241 4.49 16.46 -5.25
C SER A 241 4.33 16.35 -3.73
N ASN A 242 4.02 15.14 -3.22
CA ASN A 242 3.86 14.92 -1.78
C ASN A 242 5.20 14.97 -1.03
N LEU A 243 6.26 14.43 -1.64
CA LEU A 243 7.58 14.38 -1.01
C LEU A 243 8.22 15.77 -0.93
N MET A 244 8.14 16.55 -2.00
CA MET A 244 8.70 17.91 -2.03
C MET A 244 7.98 18.83 -1.04
N THR A 245 6.64 18.79 -0.99
CA THR A 245 5.89 19.57 0.00
C THR A 245 6.20 19.11 1.44
N THR A 246 6.39 17.82 1.68
CA THR A 246 6.78 17.35 3.00
C THR A 246 8.16 17.85 3.41
N ILE A 247 9.14 17.86 2.49
CA ILE A 247 10.50 18.38 2.76
C ILE A 247 10.48 19.89 2.98
N GLU A 248 9.65 20.63 2.25
CA GLU A 248 9.56 22.08 2.38
C GLU A 248 9.00 22.53 3.74
N TYR A 249 8.08 21.73 4.32
CA TYR A 249 7.37 22.09 5.56
C TYR A 249 7.75 21.22 6.77
N SER A 250 8.80 20.40 6.70
CA SER A 250 9.33 19.60 7.82
C SER A 250 10.56 20.26 8.44
#